data_3392ec56859716f1fbf4db05b29d7b78
#
_entry.id   3392ec56859716f1fbf4db05b29d7b78
#
_cell.length_a   1.000
_cell.length_b   1.000
_cell.length_c   1.000
_cell.angle_alpha   90.00
_cell.angle_beta   90.00
_cell.angle_gamma   90.00
#
_symmetry.space_group_name_H-M   'P 1'
#
loop_
_entity.id
_entity.type
_entity.pdbx_description
1 polymer ?
#
loop_
_entity_poly.entity_id
_entity_poly.type
_entity_poly.pdbx_seq_one_letter_code
_entity_poly.pdbx_strand_id
1 'polypeptide(L)'
;MKTQFYCLNIKKTVFFVLFLCFFSLMYCMDYFEEGKKLLAEDKPDKACAVLFAASKEHNAPLTVYLYLGVAYFRCGKYTEALSYLSAGRKNDAVNSYLYSYNIGNIYFLQSRYDAAEQAYNDSISTNGLYAPAFLNRANARIKLDKREDALQDYKIYLNLEPDTVQRDSIQKMISLLEYAKEEALKAQVLSEARKAAEEAERLAAEERYKRLMDEVNATLSSVNDADAVSAGAESTIDYSEENELD
;
A
#
# COMPACT_ATOMS: atom_id res chain seq x y z
N MET A 1 34.84 -78.71 -8.66
CA MET A 1 33.51 -78.58 -8.12
C MET A 1 33.35 -77.44 -7.06
N LYS A 2 34.28 -77.23 -6.14
CA LYS A 2 34.16 -76.13 -5.11
C LYS A 2 34.21 -74.71 -5.69
N THR A 3 34.96 -74.42 -6.71
CA THR A 3 35.08 -73.08 -7.33
C THR A 3 33.80 -72.62 -8.06
N GLN A 4 33.04 -73.49 -8.67
CA GLN A 4 31.79 -73.21 -9.34
C GLN A 4 30.67 -72.83 -8.33
N PHE A 5 30.67 -73.48 -7.16
CA PHE A 5 29.70 -73.17 -6.07
C PHE A 5 29.94 -71.78 -5.47
N TYR A 6 31.18 -71.35 -5.31
CA TYR A 6 31.53 -70.03 -4.80
C TYR A 6 31.11 -68.91 -5.80
N CYS A 7 31.35 -69.16 -7.08
CA CYS A 7 31.01 -68.18 -8.14
C CYS A 7 29.46 -67.99 -8.26
N LEU A 8 28.67 -69.05 -8.07
CA LEU A 8 27.23 -69.00 -8.14
C LEU A 8 26.63 -68.30 -6.92
N ASN A 9 27.21 -68.45 -5.73
CA ASN A 9 26.78 -67.72 -4.54
C ASN A 9 27.10 -66.24 -4.61
N ILE A 10 28.27 -65.86 -5.10
CA ILE A 10 28.66 -64.44 -5.28
C ILE A 10 27.69 -63.75 -6.25
N LYS A 11 27.35 -64.40 -7.38
CA LYS A 11 26.37 -63.81 -8.33
C LYS A 11 24.97 -63.63 -7.70
N LYS A 12 24.51 -64.60 -6.91
CA LYS A 12 23.22 -64.47 -6.19
C LYS A 12 23.25 -63.37 -5.14
N THR A 13 24.36 -63.24 -4.41
CA THR A 13 24.49 -62.18 -3.37
C THR A 13 24.57 -60.78 -4.03
N VAL A 14 25.32 -60.62 -5.11
CA VAL A 14 25.38 -59.37 -5.86
C VAL A 14 24.03 -59.00 -6.47
N PHE A 15 23.31 -59.97 -7.03
CA PHE A 15 21.96 -59.73 -7.55
C PHE A 15 20.99 -59.32 -6.45
N PHE A 16 21.05 -59.95 -5.28
CA PHE A 16 20.20 -59.60 -4.13
C PHE A 16 20.54 -58.21 -3.58
N VAL A 17 21.81 -57.84 -3.50
CA VAL A 17 22.21 -56.48 -3.08
C VAL A 17 21.76 -55.45 -4.10
N LEU A 18 21.92 -55.70 -5.40
CA LEU A 18 21.43 -54.81 -6.45
C LEU A 18 19.90 -54.70 -6.47
N PHE A 19 19.21 -55.79 -6.19
CA PHE A 19 17.74 -55.81 -6.04
C PHE A 19 17.30 -55.01 -4.82
N LEU A 20 17.97 -55.14 -3.66
CA LEU A 20 17.70 -54.30 -2.50
C LEU A 20 17.99 -52.82 -2.73
N CYS A 21 19.10 -52.50 -3.43
CA CYS A 21 19.41 -51.12 -3.83
C CYS A 21 18.36 -50.58 -4.82
N PHE A 22 17.94 -51.38 -5.79
CA PHE A 22 16.89 -51.00 -6.73
C PHE A 22 15.52 -50.78 -6.02
N PHE A 23 15.20 -51.65 -5.06
CA PHE A 23 13.99 -51.49 -4.24
C PHE A 23 14.04 -50.28 -3.30
N SER A 24 15.21 -49.96 -2.73
CA SER A 24 15.38 -48.74 -1.93
C SER A 24 15.30 -47.47 -2.80
N LEU A 25 15.73 -47.51 -4.05
CA LEU A 25 15.55 -46.42 -5.00
C LEU A 25 14.08 -46.25 -5.44
N MET A 26 13.31 -47.31 -5.54
CA MET A 26 11.88 -47.26 -5.86
C MET A 26 11.02 -46.80 -4.65
N TYR A 27 11.52 -46.96 -3.43
CA TYR A 27 10.84 -46.53 -2.20
C TYR A 27 11.39 -45.20 -1.61
N CYS A 28 12.20 -44.46 -2.37
CA CYS A 28 12.54 -43.10 -2.00
C CYS A 28 11.26 -42.25 -2.13
N MET A 29 10.52 -42.16 -1.01
CA MET A 29 9.35 -41.32 -0.94
C MET A 29 9.84 -39.89 -1.13
N ASP A 30 9.43 -39.27 -2.22
CA ASP A 30 9.70 -37.84 -2.42
C ASP A 30 8.84 -37.03 -1.44
N TYR A 31 9.39 -36.75 -0.26
CA TYR A 31 8.74 -35.98 0.77
C TYR A 31 8.27 -34.62 0.29
N PHE A 32 8.96 -34.05 -0.69
CA PHE A 32 8.55 -32.75 -1.24
C PHE A 32 7.25 -32.89 -2.04
N GLU A 33 7.15 -33.87 -2.94
CA GLU A 33 5.92 -34.09 -3.72
C GLU A 33 4.76 -34.53 -2.84
N GLU A 34 4.99 -35.40 -1.83
CA GLU A 34 3.97 -35.80 -0.88
C GLU A 34 3.49 -34.59 -0.04
N GLY A 35 4.40 -33.70 0.37
CA GLY A 35 4.04 -32.47 1.08
C GLY A 35 3.18 -31.54 0.26
N LYS A 36 3.48 -31.35 -1.03
CA LYS A 36 2.65 -30.56 -1.97
C LYS A 36 1.27 -31.19 -2.13
N LYS A 37 1.19 -32.50 -2.28
CA LYS A 37 -0.08 -33.23 -2.38
C LYS A 37 -0.92 -33.04 -1.11
N LEU A 38 -0.34 -33.14 0.07
CA LEU A 38 -1.04 -32.94 1.34
C LEU A 38 -1.58 -31.49 1.47
N LEU A 39 -0.86 -30.50 0.96
CA LEU A 39 -1.36 -29.13 0.89
C LEU A 39 -2.53 -28.98 -0.09
N ALA A 40 -2.49 -29.67 -1.21
CA ALA A 40 -3.60 -29.69 -2.18
C ALA A 40 -4.86 -30.39 -1.62
N GLU A 41 -4.65 -31.39 -0.75
CA GLU A 41 -5.72 -32.10 -0.04
C GLU A 41 -6.21 -31.36 1.22
N ASP A 42 -5.77 -30.12 1.44
CA ASP A 42 -6.07 -29.30 2.63
C ASP A 42 -5.74 -29.98 3.97
N LYS A 43 -4.58 -30.65 4.01
CA LYS A 43 -4.02 -31.32 5.20
C LYS A 43 -2.74 -30.64 5.68
N PRO A 44 -2.77 -29.34 6.07
CA PRO A 44 -1.57 -28.56 6.33
C PRO A 44 -0.73 -29.10 7.51
N ASP A 45 -1.35 -29.63 8.55
CA ASP A 45 -0.61 -30.21 9.69
C ASP A 45 0.29 -31.37 9.28
N LYS A 46 -0.22 -32.27 8.42
CA LYS A 46 0.59 -33.38 7.87
C LYS A 46 1.65 -32.86 6.92
N ALA A 47 1.29 -31.89 6.10
CA ALA A 47 2.22 -31.24 5.16
C ALA A 47 3.41 -30.61 5.88
N CYS A 48 3.21 -29.95 7.03
CA CYS A 48 4.29 -29.39 7.84
C CYS A 48 5.36 -30.43 8.19
N ALA A 49 4.93 -31.60 8.69
CA ALA A 49 5.88 -32.66 9.10
C ALA A 49 6.66 -33.21 7.90
N VAL A 50 5.95 -33.49 6.80
CA VAL A 50 6.54 -34.08 5.59
C VAL A 50 7.47 -33.08 4.89
N LEU A 51 7.05 -31.82 4.73
CA LEU A 51 7.87 -30.77 4.11
C LEU A 51 9.07 -30.39 4.99
N PHE A 52 8.92 -30.47 6.32
CA PHE A 52 10.06 -30.29 7.22
C PHE A 52 11.11 -31.40 7.01
N ALA A 53 10.69 -32.67 6.87
CA ALA A 53 11.58 -33.76 6.53
C ALA A 53 12.25 -33.52 5.16
N ALA A 54 11.47 -33.14 4.15
CA ALA A 54 11.99 -32.78 2.83
C ALA A 54 13.06 -31.68 2.89
N SER A 55 12.88 -30.67 3.76
CA SER A 55 13.84 -29.55 3.90
C SER A 55 15.20 -29.94 4.48
N LYS A 56 15.33 -31.16 5.01
CA LYS A 56 16.59 -31.72 5.56
C LYS A 56 17.33 -32.58 4.56
N GLU A 57 16.72 -32.89 3.43
CA GLU A 57 17.38 -33.67 2.39
C GLU A 57 18.48 -32.87 1.70
N HIS A 58 19.55 -33.57 1.34
CA HIS A 58 20.70 -32.93 0.67
C HIS A 58 20.33 -32.30 -0.68
N ASN A 59 19.36 -32.88 -1.39
CA ASN A 59 18.88 -32.45 -2.68
C ASN A 59 17.55 -31.68 -2.62
N ALA A 60 17.16 -31.18 -1.45
CA ALA A 60 15.90 -30.44 -1.29
C ALA A 60 15.85 -29.27 -2.27
N PRO A 61 14.77 -29.12 -3.06
CA PRO A 61 14.60 -27.95 -3.91
C PRO A 61 14.42 -26.70 -3.05
N LEU A 62 14.96 -25.55 -3.48
CA LEU A 62 14.86 -24.30 -2.72
C LEU A 62 13.40 -23.92 -2.43
N THR A 63 12.49 -24.27 -3.32
CA THR A 63 11.05 -24.06 -3.16
C THR A 63 10.42 -24.83 -2.00
N VAL A 64 11.12 -25.79 -1.37
CA VAL A 64 10.62 -26.47 -0.15
C VAL A 64 10.31 -25.46 0.95
N TYR A 65 11.09 -24.38 1.07
CA TYR A 65 10.85 -23.33 2.06
C TYR A 65 9.55 -22.56 1.79
N LEU A 66 9.18 -22.41 0.50
CA LEU A 66 7.90 -21.79 0.13
C LEU A 66 6.73 -22.64 0.60
N TYR A 67 6.72 -23.92 0.24
CA TYR A 67 5.64 -24.83 0.61
C TYR A 67 5.56 -25.04 2.12
N LEU A 68 6.70 -25.14 2.79
CA LEU A 68 6.76 -25.26 4.25
C LEU A 68 6.21 -24.00 4.93
N GLY A 69 6.58 -22.81 4.43
CA GLY A 69 6.01 -21.55 4.89
C GLY A 69 4.50 -21.45 4.70
N VAL A 70 3.99 -21.90 3.54
CA VAL A 70 2.54 -21.97 3.25
C VAL A 70 1.85 -22.99 4.17
N ALA A 71 2.47 -24.13 4.45
CA ALA A 71 1.91 -25.12 5.37
C ALA A 71 1.76 -24.55 6.79
N TYR A 72 2.81 -23.94 7.31
CA TYR A 72 2.74 -23.28 8.63
C TYR A 72 1.74 -22.13 8.66
N PHE A 73 1.65 -21.35 7.58
CA PHE A 73 0.65 -20.29 7.44
C PHE A 73 -0.78 -20.84 7.56
N ARG A 74 -1.10 -21.92 6.84
CA ARG A 74 -2.41 -22.58 6.90
C ARG A 74 -2.71 -23.19 8.28
N CYS A 75 -1.67 -23.59 9.03
CA CYS A 75 -1.80 -24.04 10.44
C CYS A 75 -1.94 -22.87 11.43
N GLY A 76 -1.95 -21.61 10.99
CA GLY A 76 -1.97 -20.44 11.87
C GLY A 76 -0.65 -20.16 12.60
N LYS A 77 0.42 -20.87 12.28
CA LYS A 77 1.75 -20.74 12.89
C LYS A 77 2.55 -19.67 12.13
N TYR A 78 2.13 -18.41 12.33
CA TYR A 78 2.65 -17.27 11.53
C TYR A 78 4.12 -16.98 11.75
N THR A 79 4.65 -17.18 12.95
CA THR A 79 6.07 -16.96 13.26
C THR A 79 6.97 -17.92 12.49
N GLU A 80 6.63 -19.21 12.52
CA GLU A 80 7.33 -20.25 11.79
C GLU A 80 7.21 -20.04 10.28
N ALA A 81 6.00 -19.70 9.79
CA ALA A 81 5.77 -19.38 8.40
C ALA A 81 6.68 -18.24 7.91
N LEU A 82 6.72 -17.11 8.64
CA LEU A 82 7.60 -15.97 8.32
C LEU A 82 9.07 -16.35 8.32
N SER A 83 9.51 -17.21 9.26
CA SER A 83 10.89 -17.68 9.33
C SER A 83 11.29 -18.44 8.06
N TYR A 84 10.48 -19.44 7.65
CA TYR A 84 10.77 -20.24 6.46
C TYR A 84 10.65 -19.43 5.16
N LEU A 85 9.61 -18.60 5.04
CA LEU A 85 9.45 -17.74 3.87
C LEU A 85 10.62 -16.74 3.74
N SER A 86 11.07 -16.14 4.84
CA SER A 86 12.19 -15.22 4.82
C SER A 86 13.52 -15.92 4.47
N ALA A 87 13.73 -17.13 4.96
CA ALA A 87 14.90 -17.94 4.59
C ALA A 87 14.87 -18.32 3.09
N GLY A 88 13.70 -18.78 2.60
CA GLY A 88 13.52 -19.12 1.19
C GLY A 88 13.74 -17.92 0.27
N ARG A 89 13.19 -16.75 0.60
CA ARG A 89 13.36 -15.50 -0.16
C ARG A 89 14.82 -15.11 -0.37
N LYS A 90 15.68 -15.35 0.63
CA LYS A 90 17.13 -15.04 0.53
C LYS A 90 17.86 -16.00 -0.39
N ASN A 91 17.43 -17.25 -0.46
CA ASN A 91 18.15 -18.33 -1.13
C ASN A 91 17.62 -18.65 -2.54
N ASP A 92 16.35 -18.31 -2.81
CA ASP A 92 15.66 -18.57 -4.08
C ASP A 92 15.29 -17.23 -4.76
N ALA A 93 16.26 -16.66 -5.44
CA ALA A 93 16.08 -15.36 -6.12
C ALA A 93 15.01 -15.43 -7.22
N VAL A 94 14.90 -16.55 -7.92
CA VAL A 94 13.94 -16.73 -9.03
C VAL A 94 12.51 -16.66 -8.56
N ASN A 95 12.20 -17.28 -7.42
CA ASN A 95 10.86 -17.32 -6.84
C ASN A 95 10.68 -16.33 -5.70
N SER A 96 11.60 -15.37 -5.51
CA SER A 96 11.55 -14.44 -4.37
C SER A 96 10.25 -13.64 -4.29
N TYR A 97 9.57 -13.40 -5.42
CA TYR A 97 8.25 -12.77 -5.48
C TYR A 97 7.15 -13.59 -4.78
N LEU A 98 7.19 -14.93 -4.88
CA LEU A 98 6.21 -15.81 -4.22
C LEU A 98 6.36 -15.78 -2.70
N TYR A 99 7.60 -15.75 -2.22
CA TYR A 99 7.87 -15.62 -0.78
C TYR A 99 7.39 -14.29 -0.24
N SER A 100 7.72 -13.18 -0.93
CA SER A 100 7.30 -11.83 -0.57
C SER A 100 5.77 -11.70 -0.55
N TYR A 101 5.09 -12.25 -1.55
CA TYR A 101 3.63 -12.32 -1.60
C TYR A 101 3.03 -13.03 -0.38
N ASN A 102 3.55 -14.21 -0.02
CA ASN A 102 3.05 -14.98 1.12
C ASN A 102 3.37 -14.31 2.47
N ILE A 103 4.52 -13.64 2.59
CA ILE A 103 4.83 -12.77 3.74
C ILE A 103 3.79 -11.65 3.86
N GLY A 104 3.44 -11.01 2.76
CA GLY A 104 2.39 -9.99 2.68
C GLY A 104 1.03 -10.52 3.16
N ASN A 105 0.66 -11.73 2.74
CA ASN A 105 -0.59 -12.38 3.17
C ASN A 105 -0.63 -12.60 4.69
N ILE A 106 0.49 -12.98 5.30
CA ILE A 106 0.58 -13.14 6.75
C ILE A 106 0.39 -11.80 7.46
N TYR A 107 1.09 -10.75 7.00
CA TYR A 107 0.96 -9.40 7.59
C TYR A 107 -0.45 -8.85 7.42
N PHE A 108 -1.09 -9.09 6.28
CA PHE A 108 -2.46 -8.68 6.04
C PHE A 108 -3.44 -9.30 7.04
N LEU A 109 -3.35 -10.61 7.27
CA LEU A 109 -4.18 -11.31 8.27
C LEU A 109 -3.91 -10.84 9.71
N GLN A 110 -2.69 -10.38 9.99
CA GLN A 110 -2.35 -9.76 11.28
C GLN A 110 -2.77 -8.29 11.37
N SER A 111 -3.51 -7.76 10.38
CA SER A 111 -3.90 -6.34 10.26
C SER A 111 -2.71 -5.37 10.23
N ARG A 112 -1.52 -5.84 9.89
CA ARG A 112 -0.30 -5.05 9.69
C ARG A 112 -0.22 -4.60 8.24
N TYR A 113 -1.13 -3.73 7.84
CA TYR A 113 -1.38 -3.40 6.44
C TYR A 113 -0.21 -2.68 5.77
N ASP A 114 0.54 -1.82 6.49
CA ASP A 114 1.75 -1.19 5.94
C ASP A 114 2.84 -2.21 5.63
N ALA A 115 3.06 -3.18 6.52
CA ALA A 115 4.01 -4.26 6.29
C ALA A 115 3.56 -5.20 5.14
N ALA A 116 2.24 -5.41 5.02
CA ALA A 116 1.67 -6.18 3.92
C ALA A 116 1.88 -5.46 2.58
N GLU A 117 1.58 -4.15 2.50
CA GLU A 117 1.82 -3.33 1.30
C GLU A 117 3.28 -3.40 0.87
N GLN A 118 4.22 -3.24 1.82
CA GLN A 118 5.65 -3.33 1.52
C GLN A 118 6.05 -4.71 0.97
N ALA A 119 5.56 -5.79 1.57
CA ALA A 119 5.86 -7.14 1.10
C ALA A 119 5.26 -7.42 -0.30
N TYR A 120 4.08 -6.88 -0.61
CA TYR A 120 3.52 -6.94 -1.96
C TYR A 120 4.30 -6.06 -2.95
N ASN A 121 4.82 -4.90 -2.53
CA ASN A 121 5.73 -4.09 -3.34
C ASN A 121 6.98 -4.89 -3.72
N ASP A 122 7.60 -5.59 -2.76
CA ASP A 122 8.76 -6.46 -3.01
C ASP A 122 8.42 -7.57 -4.00
N SER A 123 7.22 -8.16 -3.90
CA SER A 123 6.74 -9.17 -4.86
C SER A 123 6.62 -8.61 -6.27
N ILE A 124 5.95 -7.48 -6.42
CA ILE A 124 5.71 -6.81 -7.71
C ILE A 124 7.02 -6.32 -8.33
N SER A 125 7.95 -5.78 -7.53
CA SER A 125 9.25 -5.32 -8.01
C SER A 125 10.09 -6.45 -8.62
N THR A 126 9.92 -7.67 -8.09
CA THR A 126 10.61 -8.86 -8.61
C THR A 126 9.87 -9.46 -9.81
N ASN A 127 8.55 -9.49 -9.79
CA ASN A 127 7.72 -9.99 -10.88
C ASN A 127 6.50 -9.08 -11.08
N GLY A 128 6.63 -8.11 -11.98
CA GLY A 128 5.58 -7.13 -12.32
C GLY A 128 4.37 -7.72 -13.05
N LEU A 129 4.36 -9.01 -13.38
CA LEU A 129 3.23 -9.70 -13.99
C LEU A 129 2.48 -10.62 -13.01
N TYR A 130 2.90 -10.66 -11.75
CA TYR A 130 2.24 -11.49 -10.75
C TYR A 130 0.97 -10.82 -10.22
N ALA A 131 -0.12 -11.01 -10.94
CA ALA A 131 -1.42 -10.37 -10.68
C ALA A 131 -1.92 -10.48 -9.23
N PRO A 132 -1.81 -11.64 -8.51
CA PRO A 132 -2.30 -11.75 -7.14
C PRO A 132 -1.69 -10.73 -6.16
N ALA A 133 -0.46 -10.28 -6.41
CA ALA A 133 0.18 -9.29 -5.55
C ALA A 133 -0.46 -7.90 -5.70
N PHE A 134 -0.89 -7.51 -6.91
CA PHE A 134 -1.64 -6.25 -7.12
C PHE A 134 -2.99 -6.29 -6.42
N LEU A 135 -3.75 -7.38 -6.56
CA LEU A 135 -5.05 -7.52 -5.89
C LEU A 135 -4.93 -7.39 -4.36
N ASN A 136 -3.97 -8.11 -3.78
CA ASN A 136 -3.79 -8.10 -2.33
C ASN A 136 -3.20 -6.77 -1.83
N ARG A 137 -2.34 -6.11 -2.64
CA ARG A 137 -1.86 -4.75 -2.33
C ARG A 137 -3.00 -3.74 -2.38
N ALA A 138 -3.89 -3.82 -3.38
CA ALA A 138 -5.09 -3.00 -3.44
C ALA A 138 -5.94 -3.16 -2.16
N ASN A 139 -6.17 -4.40 -1.73
CA ASN A 139 -6.91 -4.67 -0.50
C ASN A 139 -6.22 -4.08 0.74
N ALA A 140 -4.90 -4.16 0.83
CA ALA A 140 -4.13 -3.54 1.91
C ALA A 140 -4.24 -2.00 1.88
N ARG A 141 -4.15 -1.40 0.70
CA ARG A 141 -4.30 0.05 0.46
C ARG A 141 -5.68 0.58 0.83
N ILE A 142 -6.74 -0.20 0.57
CA ILE A 142 -8.09 0.14 1.06
C ILE A 142 -8.11 0.20 2.60
N LYS A 143 -7.45 -0.72 3.28
CA LYS A 143 -7.36 -0.70 4.76
C LYS A 143 -6.53 0.47 5.29
N LEU A 144 -5.64 1.02 4.48
CA LEU A 144 -4.79 2.18 4.77
C LEU A 144 -5.40 3.52 4.30
N ASP A 145 -6.64 3.51 3.78
CA ASP A 145 -7.32 4.66 3.15
C ASP A 145 -6.57 5.26 1.94
N LYS A 146 -5.66 4.48 1.29
CA LYS A 146 -4.93 4.84 0.07
C LYS A 146 -5.76 4.50 -1.18
N ARG A 147 -6.90 5.17 -1.33
CA ARG A 147 -7.96 4.80 -2.29
C ARG A 147 -7.53 4.92 -3.75
N GLU A 148 -6.80 5.99 -4.11
CA GLU A 148 -6.30 6.20 -5.48
C GLU A 148 -5.31 5.10 -5.89
N ASP A 149 -4.38 4.76 -5.00
CA ASP A 149 -3.40 3.72 -5.24
C ASP A 149 -4.05 2.34 -5.36
N ALA A 150 -5.07 2.07 -4.52
CA ALA A 150 -5.86 0.84 -4.60
C ALA A 150 -6.62 0.74 -5.92
N LEU A 151 -7.22 1.84 -6.39
CA LEU A 151 -7.91 1.91 -7.67
C LEU A 151 -6.98 1.53 -8.83
N GLN A 152 -5.75 2.02 -8.84
CA GLN A 152 -4.77 1.68 -9.87
C GLN A 152 -4.42 0.19 -9.83
N ASP A 153 -4.19 -0.37 -8.66
CA ASP A 153 -3.85 -1.79 -8.49
C ASP A 153 -4.99 -2.72 -8.94
N TYR A 154 -6.25 -2.40 -8.63
CA TYR A 154 -7.39 -3.18 -9.12
C TYR A 154 -7.49 -3.15 -10.65
N LYS A 155 -7.23 -2.01 -11.27
CA LYS A 155 -7.22 -1.89 -12.75
C LYS A 155 -6.10 -2.73 -13.35
N ILE A 156 -4.89 -2.69 -12.77
CA ILE A 156 -3.76 -3.52 -13.21
C ILE A 156 -4.10 -4.99 -13.06
N TYR A 157 -4.67 -5.40 -11.93
CA TYR A 157 -5.08 -6.79 -11.72
C TYR A 157 -6.04 -7.28 -12.81
N LEU A 158 -7.11 -6.51 -13.11
CA LEU A 158 -8.08 -6.88 -14.16
C LEU A 158 -7.48 -6.89 -15.57
N ASN A 159 -6.43 -6.11 -15.80
CA ASN A 159 -5.71 -6.14 -17.07
C ASN A 159 -4.82 -7.39 -17.20
N LEU A 160 -4.21 -7.84 -16.10
CA LEU A 160 -3.38 -9.05 -16.06
C LEU A 160 -4.22 -10.33 -16.05
N GLU A 161 -5.40 -10.31 -15.40
CA GLU A 161 -6.31 -11.45 -15.22
C GLU A 161 -7.72 -11.10 -15.72
N PRO A 162 -7.92 -10.92 -17.04
CA PRO A 162 -9.20 -10.46 -17.60
C PRO A 162 -10.36 -11.43 -17.37
N ASP A 163 -10.08 -12.72 -17.26
CA ASP A 163 -11.07 -13.80 -17.11
C ASP A 163 -11.24 -14.27 -15.66
N THR A 164 -10.74 -13.49 -14.68
CA THR A 164 -10.88 -13.83 -13.26
C THR A 164 -12.34 -13.97 -12.84
N VAL A 165 -12.66 -14.96 -12.02
CA VAL A 165 -13.99 -15.15 -11.42
C VAL A 165 -14.41 -13.99 -10.50
N GLN A 166 -13.46 -13.16 -10.06
CA GLN A 166 -13.67 -12.00 -9.20
C GLN A 166 -13.96 -10.71 -10.00
N ARG A 167 -13.98 -10.77 -11.35
CA ARG A 167 -14.09 -9.62 -12.24
C ARG A 167 -15.21 -8.65 -11.82
N ASP A 168 -16.42 -9.16 -11.67
CA ASP A 168 -17.60 -8.33 -11.38
C ASP A 168 -17.47 -7.62 -10.02
N SER A 169 -16.96 -8.33 -9.02
CA SER A 169 -16.75 -7.75 -7.68
C SER A 169 -15.69 -6.66 -7.69
N ILE A 170 -14.59 -6.87 -8.41
CA ILE A 170 -13.51 -5.90 -8.53
C ILE A 170 -13.95 -4.71 -9.39
N GLN A 171 -14.68 -4.94 -10.49
CA GLN A 171 -15.23 -3.86 -11.31
C GLN A 171 -16.18 -2.96 -10.51
N LYS A 172 -17.00 -3.55 -9.65
CA LYS A 172 -17.86 -2.80 -8.74
C LYS A 172 -17.04 -1.95 -7.75
N MET A 173 -15.95 -2.51 -7.21
CA MET A 173 -15.06 -1.76 -6.32
C MET A 173 -14.40 -0.59 -7.06
N ILE A 174 -13.92 -0.80 -8.28
CA ILE A 174 -13.37 0.25 -9.14
C ILE A 174 -14.39 1.37 -9.32
N SER A 175 -15.64 1.05 -9.71
CA SER A 175 -16.70 2.03 -9.93
C SER A 175 -17.02 2.84 -8.66
N LEU A 176 -17.03 2.19 -7.49
CA LEU A 176 -17.23 2.88 -6.20
C LEU A 176 -16.09 3.83 -5.86
N LEU A 177 -14.83 3.42 -6.12
CA LEU A 177 -13.66 4.26 -5.87
C LEU A 177 -13.61 5.45 -6.83
N GLU A 178 -13.95 5.26 -8.11
CA GLU A 178 -14.04 6.32 -9.11
C GLU A 178 -15.12 7.34 -8.73
N TYR A 179 -16.30 6.87 -8.34
CA TYR A 179 -17.38 7.74 -7.86
C TYR A 179 -16.96 8.56 -6.62
N ALA A 180 -16.35 7.89 -5.62
CA ALA A 180 -15.89 8.57 -4.42
C ALA A 180 -14.81 9.64 -4.73
N LYS A 181 -13.92 9.36 -5.68
CA LYS A 181 -12.91 10.32 -6.15
C LYS A 181 -13.55 11.54 -6.83
N GLU A 182 -14.54 11.31 -7.69
CA GLU A 182 -15.26 12.39 -8.37
C GLU A 182 -16.00 13.30 -7.37
N GLU A 183 -16.69 12.71 -6.40
CA GLU A 183 -17.39 13.48 -5.35
C GLU A 183 -16.41 14.26 -4.46
N ALA A 184 -15.27 13.69 -4.10
CA ALA A 184 -14.23 14.39 -3.36
C ALA A 184 -13.68 15.60 -4.13
N LEU A 185 -13.45 15.45 -5.43
CA LEU A 185 -12.99 16.53 -6.30
C LEU A 185 -14.04 17.65 -6.40
N LYS A 186 -15.33 17.33 -6.59
CA LYS A 186 -16.42 18.30 -6.60
C LYS A 186 -16.48 19.08 -5.28
N ALA A 187 -16.38 18.40 -4.15
CA ALA A 187 -16.39 19.02 -2.84
C ALA A 187 -15.19 19.95 -2.64
N GLN A 188 -14.01 19.57 -3.12
CA GLN A 188 -12.82 20.40 -3.07
C GLN A 188 -12.98 21.68 -3.90
N VAL A 189 -13.42 21.57 -5.17
CA VAL A 189 -13.67 22.72 -6.06
C VAL A 189 -14.67 23.69 -5.44
N LEU A 190 -15.77 23.18 -4.86
CA LEU A 190 -16.78 24.02 -4.20
C LEU A 190 -16.20 24.73 -2.98
N SER A 191 -15.39 24.05 -2.17
CA SER A 191 -14.72 24.64 -1.01
C SER A 191 -13.74 25.75 -1.40
N GLU A 192 -12.96 25.55 -2.46
CA GLU A 192 -12.02 26.54 -2.99
C GLU A 192 -12.77 27.77 -3.54
N ALA A 193 -13.84 27.54 -4.30
CA ALA A 193 -14.68 28.64 -4.83
C ALA A 193 -15.31 29.48 -3.70
N ARG A 194 -15.78 28.83 -2.63
CA ARG A 194 -16.31 29.52 -1.46
C ARG A 194 -15.25 30.37 -0.75
N LYS A 195 -14.05 29.85 -0.54
CA LYS A 195 -12.95 30.63 0.07
C LYS A 195 -12.57 31.84 -0.79
N ALA A 196 -12.52 31.66 -2.11
CA ALA A 196 -12.23 32.77 -3.04
C ALA A 196 -13.33 33.86 -3.00
N ALA A 197 -14.60 33.47 -2.92
CA ALA A 197 -15.71 34.41 -2.79
C ALA A 197 -15.67 35.18 -1.45
N GLU A 198 -15.41 34.51 -0.33
CA GLU A 198 -15.26 35.15 0.99
C GLU A 198 -14.08 36.13 1.02
N GLU A 199 -12.96 35.80 0.37
CA GLU A 199 -11.81 36.71 0.25
C GLU A 199 -12.12 37.91 -0.62
N ALA A 200 -12.78 37.72 -1.76
CA ALA A 200 -13.19 38.81 -2.64
C ALA A 200 -14.15 39.79 -1.93
N GLU A 201 -15.11 39.28 -1.14
CA GLU A 201 -16.01 40.09 -0.36
C GLU A 201 -15.26 40.91 0.72
N ARG A 202 -14.31 40.29 1.41
CA ARG A 202 -13.45 40.96 2.41
C ARG A 202 -12.66 42.12 1.76
N LEU A 203 -12.01 41.87 0.62
CA LEU A 203 -11.25 42.90 -0.10
C LEU A 203 -12.16 44.04 -0.57
N ALA A 204 -13.34 43.72 -1.08
CA ALA A 204 -14.31 44.72 -1.51
C ALA A 204 -14.84 45.54 -0.32
N ALA A 205 -14.99 44.96 0.85
CA ALA A 205 -15.36 45.67 2.07
C ALA A 205 -14.26 46.62 2.56
N GLU A 206 -13.00 46.16 2.50
CA GLU A 206 -11.84 46.96 2.86
C GLU A 206 -11.65 48.16 1.92
N GLU A 207 -11.83 47.98 0.62
CA GLU A 207 -11.81 49.11 -0.35
C GLU A 207 -12.95 50.10 -0.10
N ARG A 208 -14.17 49.62 0.20
CA ARG A 208 -15.30 50.50 0.53
C ARG A 208 -15.01 51.31 1.80
N TYR A 209 -14.47 50.68 2.83
CA TYR A 209 -14.07 51.38 4.06
C TYR A 209 -12.99 52.41 3.80
N LYS A 210 -11.97 52.12 3.01
CA LYS A 210 -10.92 53.07 2.62
C LYS A 210 -11.49 54.27 1.89
N ARG A 211 -12.37 54.08 0.91
CA ARG A 211 -13.04 55.21 0.17
C ARG A 211 -13.86 56.08 1.12
N LEU A 212 -14.61 55.48 2.05
CA LEU A 212 -15.36 56.23 3.03
C LEU A 212 -14.44 57.06 3.94
N MET A 213 -13.34 56.51 4.40
CA MET A 213 -12.38 57.25 5.23
C MET A 213 -11.70 58.37 4.48
N ASP A 214 -11.38 58.17 3.19
CA ASP A 214 -10.83 59.21 2.34
C ASP A 214 -11.85 60.39 2.14
N GLU A 215 -13.14 60.07 1.97
CA GLU A 215 -14.23 61.07 1.87
C GLU A 215 -14.41 61.84 3.18
N VAL A 216 -14.41 61.16 4.33
CA VAL A 216 -14.48 61.79 5.67
C VAL A 216 -13.28 62.73 5.86
N ASN A 217 -12.08 62.32 5.55
CA ASN A 217 -10.88 63.12 5.72
C ASN A 217 -10.90 64.37 4.80
N ALA A 218 -11.35 64.22 3.55
CA ALA A 218 -11.54 65.37 2.65
C ALA A 218 -12.57 66.38 3.17
N THR A 219 -13.68 65.89 3.74
CA THR A 219 -14.71 66.73 4.35
C THR A 219 -14.16 67.48 5.55
N LEU A 220 -13.47 66.80 6.47
CA LEU A 220 -12.85 67.43 7.64
C LEU A 220 -11.80 68.47 7.26
N SER A 221 -11.00 68.24 6.23
CA SER A 221 -10.06 69.22 5.73
C SER A 221 -10.78 70.49 5.22
N SER A 222 -11.87 70.33 4.47
CA SER A 222 -12.64 71.48 3.95
C SER A 222 -13.31 72.31 5.08
N VAL A 223 -13.75 71.67 6.16
CA VAL A 223 -14.28 72.38 7.35
C VAL A 223 -13.20 73.13 8.09
N ASN A 224 -12.03 72.54 8.31
CA ASN A 224 -10.91 73.24 8.94
C ASN A 224 -10.41 74.43 8.13
N ASP A 225 -10.40 74.36 6.79
CA ASP A 225 -10.03 75.46 5.95
C ASP A 225 -11.07 76.60 6.00
N ALA A 226 -12.36 76.26 6.10
CA ALA A 226 -13.43 77.26 6.27
C ALA A 226 -13.34 77.97 7.63
N ASP A 227 -13.05 77.27 8.70
CA ASP A 227 -12.86 77.82 10.04
C ASP A 227 -11.61 78.73 10.09
N ALA A 228 -10.52 78.35 9.43
CA ALA A 228 -9.32 79.19 9.34
C ALA A 228 -9.59 80.51 8.59
N VAL A 229 -10.37 80.47 7.51
CA VAL A 229 -10.79 81.71 6.76
C VAL A 229 -11.69 82.56 7.62
N SER A 230 -12.65 82.02 8.39
CA SER A 230 -13.50 82.75 9.31
C SER A 230 -12.71 83.42 10.43
N ALA A 231 -11.77 82.72 11.06
CA ALA A 231 -10.89 83.29 12.08
C ALA A 231 -9.96 84.39 11.57
N GLY A 232 -9.52 84.32 10.31
CA GLY A 232 -8.74 85.36 9.64
C GLY A 232 -9.57 86.63 9.36
N ALA A 233 -10.87 86.51 9.11
CA ALA A 233 -11.77 87.65 8.90
C ALA A 233 -12.10 88.40 10.20
N GLU A 234 -12.15 87.73 11.34
CA GLU A 234 -12.35 88.40 12.66
C GLU A 234 -11.12 89.14 13.16
N SER A 235 -9.92 88.89 12.69
CA SER A 235 -8.68 89.55 13.10
C SER A 235 -8.43 90.96 12.45
N THR A 236 -9.34 91.47 11.62
CA THR A 236 -9.29 92.78 11.00
C THR A 236 -10.26 93.82 11.57
N ILE A 237 -10.76 93.67 12.79
CA ILE A 237 -11.42 94.75 13.49
C ILE A 237 -10.38 95.64 14.19
N ASP A 238 -10.02 96.73 13.54
CA ASP A 238 -9.11 97.76 14.06
C ASP A 238 -9.79 98.56 15.13
N TYR A 239 -9.36 98.41 16.38
CA TYR A 239 -9.75 99.25 17.56
C TYR A 239 -8.82 100.39 17.74
N SER A 240 -8.61 101.20 16.66
CA SER A 240 -7.93 102.43 16.78
C SER A 240 -8.88 103.67 16.56
N GLU A 241 -9.87 103.81 17.42
CA GLU A 241 -10.44 105.08 17.67
C GLU A 241 -11.16 105.09 19.05
N GLU A 242 -10.51 105.76 19.97
CA GLU A 242 -11.11 106.64 20.95
C GLU A 242 -10.18 106.85 22.09
N ASN A 243 -9.71 108.06 22.22
CA ASN A 243 -9.76 108.76 23.52
C ASN A 243 -9.30 110.20 23.34
N GLU A 244 -10.25 111.09 22.99
CA GLU A 244 -10.25 112.47 23.41
C GLU A 244 -11.62 112.73 24.01
N LEU A 245 -11.68 112.90 25.36
CA LEU A 245 -12.66 113.71 26.02
C LEU A 245 -12.09 114.27 27.33
N ASP A 246 -12.08 115.48 27.43
CA ASP A 246 -11.92 116.43 28.50
C ASP A 246 -12.04 115.92 29.99
#